data_1f1d30ee8c1b22f96416c720a9989390
#
_entry.id   1f1d30ee8c1b22f96416c720a9989390
#
_cell.length_a   1.000
_cell.length_b   1.000
_cell.length_c   1.000
_cell.angle_alpha   90.00
_cell.angle_beta   90.00
_cell.angle_gamma   90.00
#
_symmetry.space_group_name_H-M   'P 1'
#
loop_
_entity.id
_entity.type
_entity.pdbx_description
1 polymer ?
#
loop_
_entity_poly.entity_id
_entity_poly.type
_entity_poly.pdbx_seq_one_letter_code
_entity_poly.pdbx_strand_id
1 'polypeptide(L)'
;MADPITRLFNLGSKLQNLSEDKEKAISGYGYYDWAKSAFECSVTLAIIPVWYTALFFKANGLTVSIFSQSMTADAVLSLVVAISTLSVAIISPPLGVIADRRLVKMRWLKILTIVGAGGTFLIAIAPFLGNAAWIWIMVMYLFANIGLNGAGVFYNALLPHLGKPDELDDISNRAFAYGYLGAGVLLVLHLIILLATDFAEWAIQFSLATSGIWWYGFALITFAWVPEPPVENEMEKLKFRDAARFAVGEVKQTLKDYKDFPQLFLYMLAYFLFIDGINTVTALGGVYGTTVLGIGFTGLIIALLVIQFVAAPSAILFTRLAESRGTKNALMISISGWVVLCFFALCFAPLELERHEDYDILYEWEEEDLAYSVYVSWSANDLAQKLDYEDDEFDEQAWAKEWSYILPIKVNEDDSNILEWSWGDSEDEPNKVKLAGVSDDNITSFLLSISDTRFSASVLGGNLSGNANVGEDHPTNLGDGVLDSIPIWARDNIWKPLGMGVFFQFIVLGCFMGTLLGGSQGLARSLFGQIVPETRSTEFYSFLGFFNKVAAFLGPALYFFMAVMYDSRAGIFSIAFLLLLGAILLYRVDIDAGIEDAKAEDERIRKLLAVASEKDYDSMHN
;
A
#
# COMPACT_ATOMS: atom_id res chain seq x y z
N MET A 1 13.85 13.40 29.42
CA MET A 1 14.54 13.91 28.21
C MET A 1 13.67 13.56 27.03
N ALA A 2 13.19 14.55 26.27
CA ALA A 2 12.39 14.27 25.08
C ALA A 2 13.22 13.44 24.09
N ASP A 3 12.58 12.41 23.53
CA ASP A 3 13.13 11.52 22.50
C ASP A 3 13.68 12.36 21.32
N PRO A 4 14.86 12.04 20.74
CA PRO A 4 15.44 12.77 19.62
C PRO A 4 14.48 12.95 18.44
N ILE A 5 13.63 11.94 18.14
CA ILE A 5 12.62 12.00 17.10
C ILE A 5 11.51 13.00 17.48
N THR A 6 11.07 12.99 18.73
CA THR A 6 10.11 13.97 19.26
C THR A 6 10.62 15.41 19.15
N ARG A 7 11.94 15.63 19.34
CA ARG A 7 12.53 16.97 19.16
C ARG A 7 12.51 17.46 17.72
N LEU A 8 12.67 16.56 16.75
CA LEU A 8 12.59 16.88 15.32
C LEU A 8 11.20 17.38 14.92
N PHE A 9 10.17 16.87 15.59
CA PHE A 9 8.76 17.14 15.30
C PHE A 9 8.12 18.21 16.20
N ASN A 10 8.80 18.67 17.26
CA ASN A 10 8.27 19.65 18.22
C ASN A 10 8.23 21.11 17.72
N LEU A 11 8.45 21.35 16.43
CA LEU A 11 8.44 22.69 15.85
C LEU A 11 6.99 23.20 15.70
N GLY A 12 6.44 23.82 16.74
CA GLY A 12 5.19 24.58 16.68
C GLY A 12 3.92 23.84 17.09
N SER A 13 4.03 22.83 17.95
CA SER A 13 2.89 22.01 18.36
C SER A 13 2.12 22.61 19.55
N LYS A 14 0.79 22.36 19.60
CA LYS A 14 -0.05 22.64 20.78
C LYS A 14 0.35 21.81 22.01
N LEU A 15 1.14 20.74 21.79
CA LEU A 15 1.64 19.83 22.83
C LEU A 15 2.85 20.41 23.60
N GLN A 16 2.80 21.69 23.96
CA GLN A 16 3.84 22.31 24.78
C GLN A 16 3.50 22.15 26.27
N ASN A 17 4.53 21.88 27.09
CA ASN A 17 4.41 21.73 28.54
C ASN A 17 3.57 20.55 29.04
N LEU A 18 3.63 19.42 28.33
CA LEU A 18 3.02 18.16 28.79
C LEU A 18 3.75 17.61 30.03
N SER A 19 3.02 16.85 30.87
CA SER A 19 3.66 16.00 31.87
C SER A 19 4.54 14.94 31.19
N GLU A 20 5.62 14.50 31.85
CA GLU A 20 6.54 13.49 31.31
C GLU A 20 5.81 12.19 30.92
N ASP A 21 4.81 11.77 31.68
CA ASP A 21 4.03 10.57 31.42
C ASP A 21 3.14 10.72 30.18
N LYS A 22 2.54 11.90 29.96
CA LYS A 22 1.72 12.16 28.76
C LYS A 22 2.61 12.23 27.51
N GLU A 23 3.79 12.85 27.59
CA GLU A 23 4.74 12.88 26.48
C GLU A 23 5.22 11.46 26.11
N LYS A 24 5.51 10.61 27.12
CA LYS A 24 5.85 9.19 26.90
C LYS A 24 4.70 8.43 26.23
N ALA A 25 3.47 8.62 26.68
CA ALA A 25 2.31 7.93 26.10
C ALA A 25 2.10 8.32 24.64
N ILE A 26 2.19 9.61 24.29
CA ILE A 26 2.08 10.10 22.92
C ILE A 26 3.21 9.56 22.04
N SER A 27 4.45 9.60 22.52
CA SER A 27 5.59 9.03 21.81
C SER A 27 5.45 7.52 21.62
N GLY A 28 5.02 6.80 22.68
CA GLY A 28 4.74 5.38 22.62
C GLY A 28 3.65 5.02 21.60
N TYR A 29 2.64 5.86 21.44
CA TYR A 29 1.64 5.72 20.40
C TYR A 29 2.26 5.86 19.01
N GLY A 30 3.12 6.84 18.79
CA GLY A 30 3.85 7.01 17.52
C GLY A 30 4.77 5.84 17.18
N TYR A 31 5.43 5.23 18.19
CA TYR A 31 6.28 4.05 17.96
C TYR A 31 5.53 2.83 17.47
N TYR A 32 4.22 2.72 17.69
CA TYR A 32 3.44 1.65 17.09
C TYR A 32 3.29 1.81 15.57
N ASP A 33 3.04 3.04 15.09
CA ASP A 33 3.02 3.32 13.64
C ASP A 33 4.41 3.12 13.03
N TRP A 34 5.50 3.56 13.70
CA TRP A 34 6.88 3.24 13.31
C TRP A 34 7.11 1.74 13.15
N ALA A 35 6.58 0.94 14.06
CA ALA A 35 6.75 -0.50 14.08
C ALA A 35 6.00 -1.20 12.95
N LYS A 36 4.69 -0.96 12.82
CA LYS A 36 3.83 -1.69 11.88
C LYS A 36 4.00 -1.28 10.42
N SER A 37 4.29 0.00 10.15
CA SER A 37 4.41 0.50 8.77
C SER A 37 5.60 -0.09 8.03
N ALA A 38 6.61 -0.57 8.75
CA ALA A 38 7.72 -1.32 8.19
C ALA A 38 7.25 -2.63 7.54
N PHE A 39 6.30 -3.36 8.15
CA PHE A 39 5.67 -4.52 7.52
C PHE A 39 4.87 -4.13 6.29
N GLU A 40 4.06 -3.08 6.38
CA GLU A 40 3.22 -2.62 5.27
C GLU A 40 4.07 -2.29 4.03
N CYS A 41 5.20 -1.61 4.22
CA CYS A 41 6.05 -1.15 3.14
C CYS A 41 7.03 -2.25 2.64
N SER A 42 7.86 -2.78 3.51
CA SER A 42 8.90 -3.73 3.09
C SER A 42 8.36 -5.10 2.72
N VAL A 43 7.39 -5.62 3.49
CA VAL A 43 6.89 -6.98 3.27
C VAL A 43 5.76 -6.99 2.25
N THR A 44 4.69 -6.22 2.50
CA THR A 44 3.47 -6.28 1.70
C THR A 44 3.64 -5.66 0.32
N LEU A 45 4.31 -4.49 0.23
CA LEU A 45 4.44 -3.77 -1.03
C LEU A 45 5.68 -4.14 -1.84
N ALA A 46 6.81 -4.46 -1.18
CA ALA A 46 8.07 -4.68 -1.88
C ALA A 46 8.41 -6.18 -2.06
N ILE A 47 8.44 -6.98 -1.00
CA ILE A 47 9.05 -8.33 -1.06
C ILE A 47 8.03 -9.41 -1.45
N ILE A 48 6.86 -9.45 -0.79
CA ILE A 48 5.91 -10.56 -0.98
C ILE A 48 5.42 -10.70 -2.41
N PRO A 49 5.03 -9.64 -3.14
CA PRO A 49 4.52 -9.81 -4.50
C PRO A 49 5.51 -10.52 -5.41
N VAL A 50 6.79 -10.18 -5.31
CA VAL A 50 7.83 -10.73 -6.18
C VAL A 50 8.27 -12.12 -5.74
N TRP A 51 8.68 -12.25 -4.46
CA TRP A 51 9.25 -13.50 -3.97
C TRP A 51 8.25 -14.64 -3.87
N TYR A 52 7.02 -14.35 -3.42
CA TYR A 52 5.95 -15.32 -3.40
C TYR A 52 5.64 -15.84 -4.81
N THR A 53 5.52 -14.94 -5.79
CA THR A 53 5.22 -15.30 -7.18
C THR A 53 6.31 -16.21 -7.75
N ALA A 54 7.57 -15.89 -7.52
CA ALA A 54 8.69 -16.75 -7.96
C ALA A 54 8.62 -18.17 -7.35
N LEU A 55 8.35 -18.28 -6.03
CA LEU A 55 8.22 -19.59 -5.37
C LEU A 55 6.94 -20.34 -5.78
N PHE A 56 5.87 -19.61 -6.08
CA PHE A 56 4.64 -20.19 -6.61
C PHE A 56 4.88 -20.81 -7.99
N PHE A 57 5.48 -20.07 -8.91
CA PHE A 57 5.80 -20.56 -10.26
C PHE A 57 6.75 -21.76 -10.23
N LYS A 58 7.77 -21.72 -9.39
CA LYS A 58 8.69 -22.84 -9.19
C LYS A 58 7.97 -24.11 -8.74
N ALA A 59 6.91 -24.02 -7.96
CA ALA A 59 6.18 -25.17 -7.40
C ALA A 59 5.02 -25.65 -8.28
N ASN A 60 4.36 -24.76 -9.02
CA ASN A 60 3.06 -25.07 -9.66
C ASN A 60 3.04 -24.72 -11.16
N GLY A 61 4.06 -24.03 -11.70
CA GLY A 61 3.90 -23.36 -13.00
C GLY A 61 2.96 -22.16 -12.88
N LEU A 62 2.29 -21.80 -13.97
CA LEU A 62 1.44 -20.60 -14.05
C LEU A 62 0.21 -20.65 -13.13
N THR A 63 -0.35 -21.84 -12.86
CA THR A 63 -1.59 -21.97 -12.11
C THR A 63 -1.60 -23.15 -11.16
N VAL A 64 -2.42 -23.05 -10.11
CA VAL A 64 -2.72 -24.15 -9.19
C VAL A 64 -4.21 -24.39 -9.10
N SER A 65 -4.64 -25.65 -9.00
CA SER A 65 -6.06 -25.97 -8.83
C SER A 65 -6.46 -25.89 -7.36
N ILE A 66 -7.28 -24.90 -7.00
CA ILE A 66 -7.87 -24.72 -5.66
C ILE A 66 -9.38 -24.71 -5.81
N PHE A 67 -10.09 -25.54 -5.05
CA PHE A 67 -11.56 -25.73 -5.13
C PHE A 67 -12.06 -26.02 -6.56
N SER A 68 -11.31 -26.78 -7.33
CA SER A 68 -11.60 -27.11 -8.74
C SER A 68 -11.59 -25.92 -9.69
N GLN A 69 -10.98 -24.79 -9.28
CA GLN A 69 -10.71 -23.62 -10.11
C GLN A 69 -9.20 -23.50 -10.31
N SER A 70 -8.78 -23.20 -11.52
CA SER A 70 -7.40 -22.84 -11.83
C SER A 70 -7.14 -21.41 -11.34
N MET A 71 -6.14 -21.20 -10.51
CA MET A 71 -5.81 -19.91 -9.91
C MET A 71 -4.35 -19.57 -10.16
N THR A 72 -4.09 -18.35 -10.58
CA THR A 72 -2.77 -17.75 -10.72
C THR A 72 -2.20 -17.33 -9.36
N ALA A 73 -0.92 -16.97 -9.30
CA ALA A 73 -0.26 -16.53 -8.06
C ALA A 73 -0.94 -15.32 -7.42
N ASP A 74 -1.27 -14.31 -8.21
CA ASP A 74 -1.94 -13.09 -7.78
C ASP A 74 -3.38 -13.33 -7.31
N ALA A 75 -4.10 -14.25 -7.97
CA ALA A 75 -5.45 -14.66 -7.54
C ALA A 75 -5.42 -15.32 -6.16
N VAL A 76 -4.43 -16.17 -5.88
CA VAL A 76 -4.26 -16.82 -4.56
C VAL A 76 -3.85 -15.78 -3.51
N LEU A 77 -2.92 -14.88 -3.81
CA LEU A 77 -2.53 -13.79 -2.91
C LEU A 77 -3.73 -12.90 -2.56
N SER A 78 -4.51 -12.51 -3.57
CA SER A 78 -5.72 -11.71 -3.41
C SER A 78 -6.77 -12.41 -2.55
N LEU A 79 -6.96 -13.73 -2.74
CA LEU A 79 -7.86 -14.55 -1.93
C LEU A 79 -7.43 -14.54 -0.44
N VAL A 80 -6.14 -14.69 -0.15
CA VAL A 80 -5.59 -14.67 1.21
C VAL A 80 -5.80 -13.31 1.87
N VAL A 81 -5.54 -12.21 1.13
CA VAL A 81 -5.80 -10.85 1.60
C VAL A 81 -7.30 -10.66 1.87
N ALA A 82 -8.18 -11.11 0.98
CA ALA A 82 -9.63 -11.02 1.15
C ALA A 82 -10.11 -11.79 2.38
N ILE A 83 -9.65 -13.03 2.58
CA ILE A 83 -10.01 -13.85 3.76
C ILE A 83 -9.54 -13.19 5.05
N SER A 84 -8.29 -12.69 5.10
CA SER A 84 -7.76 -12.01 6.29
C SER A 84 -8.56 -10.77 6.65
N THR A 85 -8.84 -9.96 5.65
CA THR A 85 -9.58 -8.70 5.75
C THR A 85 -11.02 -8.94 6.19
N LEU A 86 -11.72 -9.88 5.56
CA LEU A 86 -13.09 -10.24 5.92
C LEU A 86 -13.18 -10.81 7.34
N SER A 87 -12.21 -11.65 7.73
CA SER A 87 -12.13 -12.20 9.08
C SER A 87 -12.06 -11.10 10.13
N VAL A 88 -11.17 -10.12 9.93
CA VAL A 88 -11.04 -8.97 10.83
C VAL A 88 -12.29 -8.09 10.80
N ALA A 89 -12.85 -7.81 9.61
CA ALA A 89 -14.05 -7.00 9.47
C ALA A 89 -15.25 -7.59 10.24
N ILE A 90 -15.42 -8.92 10.23
CA ILE A 90 -16.52 -9.58 10.95
C ILE A 90 -16.26 -9.65 12.46
N ILE A 91 -15.02 -9.92 12.86
CA ILE A 91 -14.68 -10.19 14.27
C ILE A 91 -14.44 -8.89 15.05
N SER A 92 -13.92 -7.84 14.42
CA SER A 92 -13.53 -6.62 15.14
C SER A 92 -14.68 -5.86 15.81
N PRO A 93 -15.90 -5.67 15.22
CA PRO A 93 -16.95 -4.96 15.92
C PRO A 93 -17.40 -5.62 17.24
N PRO A 94 -17.66 -6.94 17.29
CA PRO A 94 -17.95 -7.60 18.56
C PRO A 94 -16.82 -7.51 19.59
N LEU A 95 -15.56 -7.64 19.14
CA LEU A 95 -14.40 -7.49 20.02
C LEU A 95 -14.24 -6.06 20.53
N GLY A 96 -14.55 -5.06 19.69
CA GLY A 96 -14.52 -3.65 20.04
C GLY A 96 -15.47 -3.32 21.19
N VAL A 97 -16.71 -3.77 21.10
CA VAL A 97 -17.72 -3.62 22.17
C VAL A 97 -17.23 -4.24 23.49
N ILE A 98 -16.65 -5.44 23.43
CA ILE A 98 -16.10 -6.09 24.63
C ILE A 98 -14.92 -5.28 25.20
N ALA A 99 -14.08 -4.72 24.34
CA ALA A 99 -12.90 -3.97 24.76
C ALA A 99 -13.25 -2.60 25.38
N ASP A 100 -14.38 -1.99 25.00
CA ASP A 100 -14.87 -0.77 25.63
C ASP A 100 -15.54 -1.03 27.00
N ARG A 101 -15.94 -2.27 27.25
CA ARG A 101 -16.55 -2.70 28.52
C ARG A 101 -15.58 -3.45 29.45
N ARG A 102 -14.31 -3.59 29.08
CA ARG A 102 -13.31 -4.32 29.87
C ARG A 102 -11.90 -3.78 29.63
N LEU A 103 -11.05 -3.84 30.64
CA LEU A 103 -9.63 -3.47 30.57
C LEU A 103 -8.82 -4.51 29.75
N VAL A 104 -9.06 -4.57 28.43
CA VAL A 104 -8.44 -5.55 27.53
C VAL A 104 -7.96 -4.97 26.20
N LYS A 105 -8.03 -3.65 25.99
CA LYS A 105 -7.58 -3.00 24.73
C LYS A 105 -6.10 -3.29 24.48
N MET A 106 -5.23 -2.99 25.44
CA MET A 106 -3.80 -3.26 25.32
C MET A 106 -3.48 -4.75 25.25
N ARG A 107 -4.28 -5.60 25.91
CA ARG A 107 -4.09 -7.05 25.83
C ARG A 107 -4.34 -7.57 24.42
N TRP A 108 -5.44 -7.17 23.76
CA TRP A 108 -5.73 -7.55 22.38
C TRP A 108 -4.71 -6.98 21.42
N LEU A 109 -4.31 -5.71 21.58
CA LEU A 109 -3.25 -5.09 20.81
C LEU A 109 -1.96 -5.94 20.87
N LYS A 110 -1.53 -6.36 22.07
CA LYS A 110 -0.35 -7.22 22.27
C LYS A 110 -0.48 -8.57 21.56
N ILE A 111 -1.61 -9.26 21.74
CA ILE A 111 -1.84 -10.59 21.15
C ILE A 111 -1.80 -10.50 19.62
N LEU A 112 -2.54 -9.55 19.04
CA LEU A 112 -2.61 -9.39 17.59
C LEU A 112 -1.28 -8.93 16.99
N THR A 113 -0.52 -8.10 17.70
CA THR A 113 0.86 -7.74 17.32
C THR A 113 1.79 -8.97 17.32
N ILE A 114 1.69 -9.84 18.32
CA ILE A 114 2.49 -11.08 18.36
C ILE A 114 2.11 -11.99 17.18
N VAL A 115 0.82 -12.13 16.89
CA VAL A 115 0.36 -12.93 15.74
C VAL A 115 0.87 -12.33 14.43
N GLY A 116 0.77 -11.00 14.27
CA GLY A 116 1.21 -10.31 13.06
C GLY A 116 2.71 -10.38 12.85
N ALA A 117 3.49 -9.92 13.83
CA ALA A 117 4.95 -9.91 13.75
C ALA A 117 5.54 -11.33 13.72
N GLY A 118 4.95 -12.27 14.47
CA GLY A 118 5.33 -13.68 14.46
C GLY A 118 5.06 -14.33 13.10
N GLY A 119 3.89 -14.09 12.51
CA GLY A 119 3.58 -14.54 11.13
C GLY A 119 4.61 -14.00 10.14
N THR A 120 4.91 -12.71 10.20
CA THR A 120 5.92 -12.06 9.35
C THR A 120 7.30 -12.70 9.49
N PHE A 121 7.75 -12.92 10.73
CA PHE A 121 9.03 -13.60 11.00
C PHE A 121 9.05 -15.02 10.43
N LEU A 122 7.96 -15.77 10.58
CA LEU A 122 7.86 -17.16 10.14
C LEU A 122 7.78 -17.30 8.61
N ILE A 123 7.42 -16.26 7.86
CA ILE A 123 7.50 -16.28 6.39
C ILE A 123 8.93 -16.59 5.93
N ALA A 124 9.95 -16.09 6.62
CA ALA A 124 11.35 -16.31 6.30
C ALA A 124 11.80 -17.79 6.27
N ILE A 125 11.02 -18.69 6.86
CA ILE A 125 11.32 -20.13 6.90
C ILE A 125 10.86 -20.85 5.62
N ALA A 126 10.10 -20.20 4.75
CA ALA A 126 9.48 -20.79 3.57
C ALA A 126 10.43 -21.64 2.69
N PRO A 127 11.65 -21.20 2.35
CA PRO A 127 12.54 -21.98 1.48
C PRO A 127 12.89 -23.37 1.99
N PHE A 128 12.92 -23.56 3.32
CA PHE A 128 13.19 -24.87 3.91
C PHE A 128 12.09 -25.90 3.69
N LEU A 129 10.93 -25.49 3.16
CA LEU A 129 9.76 -26.34 2.92
C LEU A 129 9.66 -26.81 1.45
N GLY A 130 10.63 -26.46 0.60
CA GLY A 130 10.65 -26.87 -0.80
C GLY A 130 9.36 -26.47 -1.55
N ASN A 131 8.72 -27.40 -2.26
CA ASN A 131 7.51 -27.11 -3.04
C ASN A 131 6.30 -26.64 -2.20
N ALA A 132 6.32 -26.76 -0.88
CA ALA A 132 5.28 -26.22 0.00
C ALA A 132 5.57 -24.78 0.46
N ALA A 133 6.64 -24.16 0.02
CA ALA A 133 7.06 -22.82 0.42
C ALA A 133 5.97 -21.78 0.18
N TRP A 134 5.37 -21.77 -1.01
CA TRP A 134 4.31 -20.82 -1.37
C TRP A 134 3.07 -20.94 -0.48
N ILE A 135 2.66 -22.17 -0.10
CA ILE A 135 1.53 -22.40 0.83
C ILE A 135 1.88 -21.83 2.21
N TRP A 136 3.11 -22.09 2.66
CA TRP A 136 3.58 -21.57 3.95
C TRP A 136 3.55 -20.04 3.99
N ILE A 137 4.05 -19.39 2.94
CA ILE A 137 3.99 -17.94 2.81
C ILE A 137 2.55 -17.47 2.93
N MET A 138 1.61 -18.05 2.19
CA MET A 138 0.21 -17.64 2.21
C MET A 138 -0.44 -17.81 3.59
N VAL A 139 -0.18 -18.92 4.28
CA VAL A 139 -0.71 -19.15 5.63
C VAL A 139 -0.10 -18.15 6.63
N MET A 140 1.20 -17.93 6.61
CA MET A 140 1.84 -16.98 7.53
C MET A 140 1.46 -15.53 7.20
N TYR A 141 1.32 -15.19 5.93
CA TYR A 141 0.85 -13.88 5.47
C TYR A 141 -0.61 -13.61 5.85
N LEU A 142 -1.47 -14.64 5.84
CA LEU A 142 -2.82 -14.56 6.39
C LEU A 142 -2.80 -14.13 7.86
N PHE A 143 -2.00 -14.78 8.69
CA PHE A 143 -1.86 -14.42 10.10
C PHE A 143 -1.24 -13.04 10.30
N ALA A 144 -0.24 -12.68 9.48
CA ALA A 144 0.38 -11.36 9.53
C ALA A 144 -0.66 -10.26 9.24
N ASN A 145 -1.49 -10.43 8.22
CA ASN A 145 -2.55 -9.47 7.87
C ASN A 145 -3.69 -9.42 8.91
N ILE A 146 -4.09 -10.56 9.48
CA ILE A 146 -5.06 -10.59 10.60
C ILE A 146 -4.48 -9.83 11.79
N GLY A 147 -3.21 -10.05 12.12
CA GLY A 147 -2.50 -9.34 13.17
C GLY A 147 -2.45 -7.84 12.94
N LEU A 148 -2.05 -7.40 11.73
CA LEU A 148 -1.97 -5.99 11.35
C LEU A 148 -3.33 -5.28 11.45
N ASN A 149 -4.31 -5.81 10.73
CA ASN A 149 -5.63 -5.18 10.63
C ASN A 149 -6.39 -5.22 11.97
N GLY A 150 -6.30 -6.34 12.68
CA GLY A 150 -6.93 -6.49 13.98
C GLY A 150 -6.31 -5.61 15.06
N ALA A 151 -4.97 -5.56 15.14
CA ALA A 151 -4.26 -4.68 16.05
C ALA A 151 -4.55 -3.20 15.77
N GLY A 152 -4.69 -2.82 14.49
CA GLY A 152 -5.01 -1.46 14.06
C GLY A 152 -6.31 -0.91 14.66
N VAL A 153 -7.31 -1.77 14.88
CA VAL A 153 -8.58 -1.37 15.52
C VAL A 153 -8.33 -0.90 16.97
N PHE A 154 -7.64 -1.72 17.75
CA PHE A 154 -7.36 -1.39 19.16
C PHE A 154 -6.38 -0.23 19.29
N TYR A 155 -5.38 -0.18 18.42
CA TYR A 155 -4.42 0.91 18.35
C TYR A 155 -5.10 2.25 18.07
N ASN A 156 -5.93 2.33 17.04
CA ASN A 156 -6.64 3.57 16.69
C ASN A 156 -7.59 4.01 17.80
N ALA A 157 -8.24 3.06 18.50
CA ALA A 157 -9.13 3.34 19.61
C ALA A 157 -8.44 3.89 20.88
N LEU A 158 -7.11 3.84 20.95
CA LEU A 158 -6.34 4.52 22.00
C LEU A 158 -6.27 6.04 21.81
N LEU A 159 -6.39 6.53 20.56
CA LEU A 159 -6.18 7.93 20.21
C LEU A 159 -7.04 8.91 21.04
N PRO A 160 -8.38 8.73 21.20
CA PRO A 160 -9.22 9.65 21.98
C PRO A 160 -8.80 9.77 23.45
N HIS A 161 -8.14 8.74 24.01
CA HIS A 161 -7.69 8.71 25.41
C HIS A 161 -6.32 9.38 25.63
N LEU A 162 -5.61 9.78 24.56
CA LEU A 162 -4.27 10.36 24.65
C LEU A 162 -4.28 11.88 24.72
N GLY A 163 -5.36 12.53 24.30
CA GLY A 163 -5.42 13.99 24.24
C GLY A 163 -6.84 14.52 24.15
N LYS A 164 -6.97 15.84 24.28
CA LYS A 164 -8.23 16.52 24.03
C LYS A 164 -8.54 16.55 22.53
N PRO A 165 -9.80 16.77 22.12
CA PRO A 165 -10.17 16.81 20.70
C PRO A 165 -9.29 17.73 19.84
N ASP A 166 -8.86 18.87 20.37
CA ASP A 166 -8.01 19.86 19.69
C ASP A 166 -6.52 19.47 19.63
N GLU A 167 -6.09 18.45 20.39
CA GLU A 167 -4.74 17.89 20.40
C GLU A 167 -4.60 16.68 19.46
N LEU A 168 -5.71 16.05 19.06
CA LEU A 168 -5.70 14.77 18.32
C LEU A 168 -5.05 14.87 16.94
N ASP A 169 -5.13 16.04 16.28
CA ASP A 169 -4.48 16.26 14.99
C ASP A 169 -2.95 16.10 15.10
N ASP A 170 -2.36 16.73 16.12
CA ASP A 170 -0.92 16.67 16.34
C ASP A 170 -0.50 15.23 16.73
N ILE A 171 -1.22 14.58 17.65
CA ILE A 171 -0.93 13.20 18.06
C ILE A 171 -1.03 12.24 16.89
N SER A 172 -2.11 12.32 16.11
CA SER A 172 -2.36 11.41 14.98
C SER A 172 -1.36 11.60 13.85
N ASN A 173 -1.14 12.84 13.39
CA ASN A 173 -0.23 13.14 12.30
C ASN A 173 1.23 12.84 12.68
N ARG A 174 1.62 13.12 13.93
CA ARG A 174 2.93 12.75 14.46
C ARG A 174 3.14 11.24 14.41
N ALA A 175 2.15 10.45 14.81
CA ALA A 175 2.23 9.00 14.74
C ALA A 175 2.37 8.49 13.30
N PHE A 176 1.64 9.06 12.34
CA PHE A 176 1.82 8.75 10.92
C PHE A 176 3.21 9.16 10.40
N ALA A 177 3.73 10.32 10.82
CA ALA A 177 5.10 10.74 10.45
C ALA A 177 6.15 9.73 10.97
N TYR A 178 5.98 9.21 12.20
CA TYR A 178 6.79 8.11 12.72
C TYR A 178 6.66 6.87 11.83
N GLY A 179 5.45 6.51 11.42
CA GLY A 179 5.19 5.36 10.55
C GLY A 179 5.92 5.48 9.21
N TYR A 180 5.79 6.60 8.53
CA TYR A 180 6.46 6.84 7.25
C TYR A 180 7.99 6.78 7.37
N LEU A 181 8.56 7.40 8.41
CA LEU A 181 10.00 7.32 8.65
C LEU A 181 10.46 5.90 8.99
N GLY A 182 9.73 5.19 9.87
CA GLY A 182 10.07 3.81 10.22
C GLY A 182 10.02 2.87 9.04
N ALA A 183 9.00 2.99 8.20
CA ALA A 183 8.87 2.26 6.95
C ALA A 183 10.02 2.58 5.97
N GLY A 184 10.30 3.87 5.76
CA GLY A 184 11.36 4.32 4.86
C GLY A 184 12.74 3.86 5.30
N VAL A 185 13.07 3.98 6.59
CA VAL A 185 14.36 3.55 7.13
C VAL A 185 14.57 2.04 6.94
N LEU A 186 13.58 1.21 7.29
CA LEU A 186 13.73 -0.23 7.14
C LEU A 186 13.78 -0.64 5.67
N LEU A 187 12.96 -0.02 4.80
CA LEU A 187 12.98 -0.31 3.37
C LEU A 187 14.34 0.05 2.73
N VAL A 188 14.96 1.18 3.12
CA VAL A 188 16.33 1.52 2.66
C VAL A 188 17.34 0.46 3.08
N LEU A 189 17.29 0.02 4.33
CA LEU A 189 18.22 -1.02 4.83
C LEU A 189 18.05 -2.32 4.05
N HIS A 190 16.81 -2.74 3.81
CA HIS A 190 16.51 -3.94 3.02
C HIS A 190 16.95 -3.79 1.57
N LEU A 191 16.65 -2.65 0.94
CA LEU A 191 17.05 -2.40 -0.45
C LEU A 191 18.58 -2.45 -0.62
N ILE A 192 19.35 -1.84 0.29
CA ILE A 192 20.81 -1.91 0.25
C ILE A 192 21.31 -3.37 0.31
N ILE A 193 20.74 -4.18 1.21
CA ILE A 193 21.14 -5.58 1.36
C ILE A 193 20.74 -6.37 0.12
N LEU A 194 19.52 -6.20 -0.38
CA LEU A 194 19.02 -6.92 -1.55
C LEU A 194 19.84 -6.60 -2.81
N LEU A 195 20.12 -5.33 -3.08
CA LEU A 195 20.96 -4.92 -4.20
C LEU A 195 22.41 -5.36 -4.05
N ALA A 196 22.99 -5.28 -2.85
CA ALA A 196 24.37 -5.70 -2.60
C ALA A 196 24.58 -7.22 -2.72
N THR A 197 23.51 -8.01 -2.70
CA THR A 197 23.54 -9.48 -2.77
C THR A 197 22.85 -10.03 -4.00
N ASP A 198 22.54 -9.17 -4.97
CA ASP A 198 21.78 -9.52 -6.18
C ASP A 198 20.54 -10.36 -5.85
N PHE A 199 19.72 -9.86 -4.90
CA PHE A 199 18.49 -10.51 -4.43
C PHE A 199 18.66 -11.96 -3.95
N ALA A 200 19.83 -12.30 -3.40
CA ALA A 200 20.08 -13.63 -2.86
C ALA A 200 18.97 -14.07 -1.88
N GLU A 201 18.56 -15.33 -1.95
CA GLU A 201 17.46 -15.89 -1.16
C GLU A 201 17.61 -15.64 0.35
N TRP A 202 18.82 -15.80 0.90
CA TRP A 202 19.09 -15.52 2.32
C TRP A 202 18.85 -14.04 2.70
N ALA A 203 19.10 -13.10 1.78
CA ALA A 203 18.89 -11.68 2.03
C ALA A 203 17.39 -11.34 2.07
N ILE A 204 16.58 -12.00 1.24
CA ILE A 204 15.14 -11.92 1.27
C ILE A 204 14.60 -12.47 2.61
N GLN A 205 15.06 -13.67 3.00
CA GLN A 205 14.72 -14.28 4.29
C GLN A 205 15.10 -13.37 5.47
N PHE A 206 16.29 -12.78 5.44
CA PHE A 206 16.76 -11.85 6.46
C PHE A 206 15.87 -10.59 6.52
N SER A 207 15.50 -10.03 5.38
CA SER A 207 14.62 -8.86 5.31
C SER A 207 13.24 -9.14 5.89
N LEU A 208 12.66 -10.30 5.63
CA LEU A 208 11.38 -10.74 6.19
C LEU A 208 11.46 -10.98 7.70
N ALA A 209 12.49 -11.69 8.14
CA ALA A 209 12.71 -11.96 9.57
C ALA A 209 12.90 -10.65 10.37
N THR A 210 13.76 -9.76 9.86
CA THR A 210 14.02 -8.46 10.50
C THR A 210 12.80 -7.55 10.50
N SER A 211 11.91 -7.62 9.51
CA SER A 211 10.62 -6.90 9.53
C SER A 211 9.73 -7.34 10.69
N GLY A 212 9.64 -8.65 10.95
CA GLY A 212 8.89 -9.17 12.11
C GLY A 212 9.52 -8.75 13.43
N ILE A 213 10.86 -8.82 13.55
CA ILE A 213 11.61 -8.38 14.74
C ILE A 213 11.44 -6.87 14.96
N TRP A 214 11.50 -6.06 13.89
CA TRP A 214 11.29 -4.61 13.93
C TRP A 214 9.90 -4.29 14.46
N TRP A 215 8.87 -4.92 13.89
CA TRP A 215 7.50 -4.68 14.30
C TRP A 215 7.30 -4.99 15.80
N TYR A 216 7.67 -6.18 16.24
CA TYR A 216 7.51 -6.56 17.64
C TYR A 216 8.41 -5.73 18.57
N GLY A 217 9.67 -5.52 18.20
CA GLY A 217 10.65 -4.80 19.01
C GLY A 217 10.24 -3.36 19.33
N PHE A 218 9.82 -2.60 18.33
CA PHE A 218 9.35 -1.23 18.54
C PHE A 218 7.97 -1.17 19.18
N ALA A 219 7.08 -2.15 18.93
CA ALA A 219 5.81 -2.25 19.63
C ALA A 219 5.97 -2.44 21.16
N LEU A 220 7.08 -3.01 21.64
CA LEU A 220 7.37 -3.10 23.07
C LEU A 220 7.43 -1.73 23.74
N ILE A 221 7.89 -0.70 23.05
CA ILE A 221 7.91 0.68 23.55
C ILE A 221 6.46 1.16 23.78
N THR A 222 5.59 0.91 22.82
CA THR A 222 4.15 1.22 22.95
C THR A 222 3.54 0.50 24.14
N PHE A 223 3.83 -0.78 24.30
CA PHE A 223 3.28 -1.59 25.39
C PHE A 223 3.79 -1.17 26.77
N ALA A 224 4.94 -0.52 26.85
CA ALA A 224 5.52 -0.02 28.10
C ALA A 224 5.07 1.42 28.43
N TRP A 225 4.84 2.26 27.39
CA TRP A 225 4.61 3.69 27.60
C TRP A 225 3.16 4.13 27.49
N VAL A 226 2.34 3.38 26.73
CA VAL A 226 0.90 3.70 26.61
C VAL A 226 0.12 2.94 27.69
N PRO A 227 -0.56 3.65 28.60
CA PRO A 227 -1.36 2.99 29.64
C PRO A 227 -2.62 2.36 29.04
N GLU A 228 -3.17 1.32 29.73
CA GLU A 228 -4.51 0.81 29.43
C GLU A 228 -5.53 1.93 29.71
N PRO A 229 -6.39 2.31 28.76
CA PRO A 229 -7.40 3.32 29.00
C PRO A 229 -8.40 2.87 30.08
N PRO A 230 -8.87 3.79 30.94
CA PRO A 230 -9.87 3.47 31.95
C PRO A 230 -11.18 3.03 31.30
N VAL A 231 -11.84 2.06 31.90
CA VAL A 231 -13.18 1.62 31.50
C VAL A 231 -14.17 2.13 32.54
N GLU A 232 -15.05 3.02 32.13
CA GLU A 232 -16.04 3.63 33.05
C GLU A 232 -17.22 2.70 33.35
N ASN A 233 -17.59 1.83 32.40
CA ASN A 233 -18.71 0.88 32.53
C ASN A 233 -18.19 -0.56 32.42
N GLU A 234 -17.48 -1.00 33.48
CA GLU A 234 -16.85 -2.32 33.46
C GLU A 234 -17.89 -3.44 33.63
N MET A 235 -17.87 -4.38 32.68
CA MET A 235 -18.76 -5.52 32.63
C MET A 235 -18.12 -6.74 33.30
N GLU A 236 -18.91 -7.51 34.06
CA GLU A 236 -18.47 -8.78 34.61
C GLU A 236 -18.00 -9.77 33.55
N LYS A 237 -17.16 -10.74 33.96
CA LYS A 237 -16.66 -11.79 33.07
C LYS A 237 -17.80 -12.70 32.63
N LEU A 238 -18.28 -12.51 31.39
CA LEU A 238 -19.21 -13.40 30.74
C LEU A 238 -18.49 -14.64 30.16
N LYS A 239 -19.21 -15.75 30.05
CA LYS A 239 -18.76 -16.91 29.26
C LYS A 239 -18.68 -16.51 27.81
N PHE A 240 -17.77 -17.12 27.05
CA PHE A 240 -17.50 -16.76 25.64
C PHE A 240 -18.76 -16.63 24.77
N ARG A 241 -19.69 -17.60 24.89
CA ARG A 241 -20.95 -17.62 24.13
C ARG A 241 -21.88 -16.45 24.49
N ASP A 242 -21.94 -16.09 25.75
CA ASP A 242 -22.80 -15.01 26.26
C ASP A 242 -22.19 -13.65 25.90
N ALA A 243 -20.86 -13.52 26.00
CA ALA A 243 -20.12 -12.34 25.56
C ALA A 243 -20.29 -12.10 24.05
N ALA A 244 -20.20 -13.16 23.22
CA ALA A 244 -20.40 -13.06 21.79
C ALA A 244 -21.85 -12.64 21.43
N ARG A 245 -22.85 -13.22 22.11
CA ARG A 245 -24.26 -12.85 21.92
C ARG A 245 -24.54 -11.40 22.35
N PHE A 246 -23.99 -10.99 23.48
CA PHE A 246 -24.08 -9.61 23.95
C PHE A 246 -23.45 -8.66 22.91
N ALA A 247 -22.21 -8.91 22.49
CA ALA A 247 -21.51 -8.07 21.54
C ALA A 247 -22.23 -7.94 20.19
N VAL A 248 -22.78 -9.04 19.64
CA VAL A 248 -23.60 -8.99 18.42
C VAL A 248 -24.90 -8.19 18.62
N GLY A 249 -25.49 -8.26 19.83
CA GLY A 249 -26.65 -7.43 20.19
C GLY A 249 -26.33 -5.95 20.19
N GLU A 250 -25.22 -5.56 20.83
CA GLU A 250 -24.74 -4.17 20.86
C GLU A 250 -24.39 -3.66 19.45
N VAL A 251 -23.67 -4.46 18.63
CA VAL A 251 -23.39 -4.09 17.23
C VAL A 251 -24.67 -3.78 16.45
N LYS A 252 -25.73 -4.57 16.63
CA LYS A 252 -27.03 -4.29 16.01
C LYS A 252 -27.67 -3.01 16.57
N GLN A 253 -27.47 -2.73 17.83
CA GLN A 253 -27.97 -1.50 18.46
C GLN A 253 -27.21 -0.29 17.92
N THR A 254 -25.89 -0.35 17.85
CA THR A 254 -25.05 0.73 17.30
C THR A 254 -25.45 1.11 15.88
N LEU A 255 -25.78 0.11 15.04
CA LEU A 255 -26.30 0.40 13.70
C LEU A 255 -27.66 1.11 13.70
N LYS A 256 -28.46 0.99 14.78
CA LYS A 256 -29.72 1.72 14.93
C LYS A 256 -29.50 3.11 15.52
N ASP A 257 -28.40 3.31 16.22
CA ASP A 257 -28.03 4.58 16.87
C ASP A 257 -27.64 5.68 15.84
N TYR A 258 -27.77 5.40 14.51
CA TYR A 258 -27.47 6.38 13.46
C TYR A 258 -28.26 7.70 13.60
N LYS A 259 -29.40 7.66 14.31
CA LYS A 259 -30.22 8.84 14.60
C LYS A 259 -29.67 9.67 15.76
N ASP A 260 -28.97 9.02 16.68
CA ASP A 260 -28.38 9.64 17.87
C ASP A 260 -26.99 10.23 17.55
N PHE A 261 -26.31 9.69 16.51
CA PHE A 261 -24.99 10.15 16.03
C PHE A 261 -24.99 10.47 14.54
N PRO A 262 -25.84 11.38 14.05
CA PRO A 262 -26.00 11.61 12.62
C PRO A 262 -24.72 12.11 11.95
N GLN A 263 -23.93 12.94 12.63
CA GLN A 263 -22.67 13.48 12.08
C GLN A 263 -21.59 12.42 12.00
N LEU A 264 -21.50 11.53 12.98
CA LEU A 264 -20.54 10.42 13.01
C LEU A 264 -20.83 9.43 11.86
N PHE A 265 -22.09 9.05 11.65
CA PHE A 265 -22.45 8.14 10.55
C PHE A 265 -22.30 8.80 9.17
N LEU A 266 -22.60 10.09 9.05
CA LEU A 266 -22.35 10.85 7.82
C LEU A 266 -20.85 10.92 7.53
N TYR A 267 -20.02 11.13 8.55
CA TYR A 267 -18.56 11.08 8.41
C TYR A 267 -18.07 9.70 7.99
N MET A 268 -18.57 8.61 8.60
CA MET A 268 -18.21 7.25 8.20
C MET A 268 -18.55 6.96 6.74
N LEU A 269 -19.68 7.48 6.23
CA LEU A 269 -20.04 7.35 4.83
C LEU A 269 -19.13 8.19 3.91
N ALA A 270 -18.77 9.40 4.31
CA ALA A 270 -17.79 10.22 3.60
C ALA A 270 -16.42 9.54 3.58
N TYR A 271 -15.98 9.05 4.74
CA TYR A 271 -14.73 8.30 4.90
C TYR A 271 -14.68 7.06 4.00
N PHE A 272 -15.76 6.27 3.98
CA PHE A 272 -15.91 5.10 3.12
C PHE A 272 -15.56 5.43 1.66
N LEU A 273 -16.06 6.53 1.13
CA LEU A 273 -15.82 6.90 -0.28
C LEU A 273 -14.42 7.47 -0.51
N PHE A 274 -13.99 8.44 0.29
CA PHE A 274 -12.70 9.07 0.01
C PHE A 274 -11.50 8.18 0.35
N ILE A 275 -11.61 7.34 1.40
CA ILE A 275 -10.51 6.44 1.77
C ILE A 275 -10.35 5.29 0.76
N ASP A 276 -11.45 4.81 0.19
CA ASP A 276 -11.42 3.85 -0.90
C ASP A 276 -10.71 4.44 -2.13
N GLY A 277 -11.05 5.65 -2.52
CA GLY A 277 -10.35 6.36 -3.60
C GLY A 277 -8.85 6.51 -3.31
N ILE A 278 -8.47 6.96 -2.12
CA ILE A 278 -7.06 7.12 -1.71
C ILE A 278 -6.33 5.77 -1.74
N ASN A 279 -6.90 4.73 -1.14
CA ASN A 279 -6.29 3.40 -1.08
C ASN A 279 -6.15 2.80 -2.49
N THR A 280 -7.15 3.01 -3.36
CA THR A 280 -7.13 2.53 -4.74
C THR A 280 -6.03 3.21 -5.55
N VAL A 281 -5.94 4.54 -5.51
CA VAL A 281 -4.85 5.26 -6.21
C VAL A 281 -3.49 4.83 -5.67
N THR A 282 -3.35 4.62 -4.37
CA THR A 282 -2.08 4.19 -3.76
C THR A 282 -1.71 2.76 -4.17
N ALA A 283 -2.66 1.84 -4.18
CA ALA A 283 -2.43 0.44 -4.55
C ALA A 283 -2.16 0.27 -6.06
N LEU A 284 -2.93 0.98 -6.90
CA LEU A 284 -2.84 0.88 -8.35
C LEU A 284 -1.77 1.81 -8.94
N GLY A 285 -1.19 2.72 -8.15
CA GLY A 285 -0.13 3.61 -8.61
C GLY A 285 1.11 2.86 -9.12
N GLY A 286 1.44 1.72 -8.51
CA GLY A 286 2.50 0.83 -8.99
C GLY A 286 2.13 0.19 -10.33
N VAL A 287 0.93 -0.37 -10.46
CA VAL A 287 0.43 -0.95 -11.71
C VAL A 287 0.40 0.10 -12.82
N TYR A 288 -0.12 1.29 -12.54
CA TYR A 288 -0.10 2.41 -13.48
C TYR A 288 1.33 2.78 -13.91
N GLY A 289 2.29 2.77 -12.98
CA GLY A 289 3.70 3.01 -13.27
C GLY A 289 4.29 1.98 -14.24
N THR A 290 3.95 0.71 -14.07
CA THR A 290 4.48 -0.36 -14.96
C THR A 290 3.74 -0.42 -16.30
N THR A 291 2.41 -0.44 -16.30
CA THR A 291 1.62 -0.68 -17.53
C THR A 291 1.52 0.56 -18.41
N VAL A 292 1.36 1.76 -17.82
CA VAL A 292 1.14 3.00 -18.57
C VAL A 292 2.44 3.76 -18.82
N LEU A 293 3.36 3.72 -17.85
CA LEU A 293 4.60 4.49 -17.91
C LEU A 293 5.84 3.64 -18.20
N GLY A 294 5.73 2.31 -18.17
CA GLY A 294 6.87 1.41 -18.42
C GLY A 294 7.95 1.47 -17.34
N ILE A 295 7.60 1.82 -16.08
CA ILE A 295 8.55 1.90 -14.97
C ILE A 295 8.93 0.49 -14.52
N GLY A 296 10.23 0.19 -14.48
CA GLY A 296 10.75 -1.06 -13.95
C GLY A 296 10.67 -1.17 -12.43
N PHE A 297 10.83 -2.39 -11.91
CA PHE A 297 10.70 -2.72 -10.48
C PHE A 297 11.57 -1.84 -9.56
N THR A 298 12.85 -1.64 -9.92
CA THR A 298 13.75 -0.77 -9.15
C THR A 298 13.23 0.66 -9.06
N GLY A 299 12.67 1.19 -10.16
CA GLY A 299 12.04 2.50 -10.19
C GLY A 299 10.83 2.61 -9.25
N LEU A 300 10.02 1.56 -9.17
CA LEU A 300 8.88 1.50 -8.24
C LEU A 300 9.33 1.53 -6.78
N ILE A 301 10.36 0.77 -6.41
CA ILE A 301 10.88 0.77 -5.03
C ILE A 301 11.43 2.15 -4.66
N ILE A 302 12.18 2.79 -5.55
CA ILE A 302 12.69 4.15 -5.32
C ILE A 302 11.53 5.13 -5.14
N ALA A 303 10.48 5.04 -5.95
CA ALA A 303 9.29 5.88 -5.80
C ALA A 303 8.58 5.64 -4.45
N LEU A 304 8.45 4.38 -4.01
CA LEU A 304 7.92 4.06 -2.68
C LEU A 304 8.74 4.71 -1.57
N LEU A 305 10.07 4.70 -1.67
CA LEU A 305 10.96 5.40 -0.72
C LEU A 305 10.72 6.90 -0.72
N VAL A 306 10.63 7.51 -1.89
CA VAL A 306 10.34 8.95 -2.03
C VAL A 306 9.00 9.29 -1.39
N ILE A 307 7.97 8.50 -1.63
CA ILE A 307 6.64 8.68 -1.02
C ILE A 307 6.76 8.70 0.50
N GLN A 308 7.48 7.75 1.12
CA GLN A 308 7.62 7.67 2.58
C GLN A 308 8.34 8.91 3.15
N PHE A 309 9.46 9.30 2.55
CA PHE A 309 10.25 10.43 3.04
C PHE A 309 9.58 11.79 2.81
N VAL A 310 8.71 11.92 1.81
CA VAL A 310 7.89 13.11 1.59
C VAL A 310 6.67 13.12 2.51
N ALA A 311 6.03 11.99 2.74
CA ALA A 311 4.84 11.91 3.57
C ALA A 311 5.12 12.29 5.05
N ALA A 312 6.28 11.93 5.57
CA ALA A 312 6.63 12.23 6.97
C ALA A 312 6.63 13.75 7.30
N PRO A 313 7.38 14.63 6.61
CA PRO A 313 7.30 16.07 6.84
C PRO A 313 5.93 16.65 6.45
N SER A 314 5.26 16.09 5.44
CA SER A 314 3.93 16.54 5.02
C SER A 314 2.87 16.32 6.08
N ALA A 315 2.93 15.24 6.85
CA ALA A 315 2.02 15.00 7.98
C ALA A 315 2.10 16.15 9.01
N ILE A 316 3.32 16.64 9.29
CA ILE A 316 3.53 17.77 10.20
C ILE A 316 3.02 19.09 9.59
N LEU A 317 3.25 19.28 8.28
CA LEU A 317 2.75 20.46 7.57
C LEU A 317 1.22 20.54 7.62
N PHE A 318 0.55 19.40 7.42
CA PHE A 318 -0.91 19.32 7.51
C PHE A 318 -1.43 19.49 8.94
N THR A 319 -0.66 19.14 9.98
CA THR A 319 -1.01 19.50 11.36
C THR A 319 -1.11 21.02 11.51
N ARG A 320 -0.11 21.77 11.03
CA ARG A 320 -0.14 23.24 11.07
C ARG A 320 -1.29 23.84 10.25
N LEU A 321 -1.60 23.19 9.12
CA LEU A 321 -2.76 23.60 8.31
C LEU A 321 -4.06 23.37 9.07
N ALA A 322 -4.20 22.23 9.78
CA ALA A 322 -5.37 21.92 10.62
C ALA A 322 -5.49 22.91 11.81
N GLU A 323 -4.39 23.28 12.45
CA GLU A 323 -4.37 24.29 13.50
C GLU A 323 -4.85 25.67 13.02
N SER A 324 -4.51 26.04 11.77
CA SER A 324 -4.84 27.36 11.22
C SER A 324 -6.23 27.45 10.59
N ARG A 325 -6.74 26.35 10.00
CA ARG A 325 -7.97 26.32 9.21
C ARG A 325 -9.03 25.35 9.72
N GLY A 326 -8.73 24.59 10.78
CA GLY A 326 -9.54 23.49 11.29
C GLY A 326 -9.29 22.17 10.57
N THR A 327 -9.44 21.06 11.31
CA THR A 327 -9.17 19.69 10.85
C THR A 327 -9.94 19.32 9.59
N LYS A 328 -11.25 19.63 9.56
CA LYS A 328 -12.12 19.35 8.41
C LYS A 328 -11.64 20.05 7.14
N ASN A 329 -11.29 21.33 7.22
CA ASN A 329 -10.86 22.09 6.04
C ASN A 329 -9.49 21.62 5.55
N ALA A 330 -8.57 21.27 6.47
CA ALA A 330 -7.28 20.70 6.10
C ALA A 330 -7.43 19.34 5.41
N LEU A 331 -8.33 18.48 5.91
CA LEU A 331 -8.66 17.20 5.27
C LEU A 331 -9.33 17.41 3.90
N MET A 332 -10.24 18.37 3.78
CA MET A 332 -10.86 18.73 2.49
C MET A 332 -9.83 19.17 1.46
N ILE A 333 -8.83 19.96 1.87
CA ILE A 333 -7.72 20.37 0.99
C ILE A 333 -6.93 19.15 0.54
N SER A 334 -6.63 18.21 1.44
CA SER A 334 -5.93 16.98 1.08
C SER A 334 -6.73 16.12 0.09
N ILE A 335 -8.04 15.89 0.34
CA ILE A 335 -8.90 15.11 -0.56
C ILE A 335 -9.03 15.81 -1.93
N SER A 336 -9.17 17.14 -1.95
CA SER A 336 -9.16 17.90 -3.20
C SER A 336 -7.84 17.76 -3.96
N GLY A 337 -6.72 17.70 -3.24
CA GLY A 337 -5.41 17.39 -3.81
C GLY A 337 -5.38 16.00 -4.47
N TRP A 338 -5.99 14.99 -3.87
CA TRP A 338 -6.11 13.66 -4.46
C TRP A 338 -6.93 13.66 -5.75
N VAL A 339 -8.03 14.45 -5.80
CA VAL A 339 -8.78 14.66 -7.05
C VAL A 339 -7.89 15.28 -8.12
N VAL A 340 -7.14 16.35 -7.77
CA VAL A 340 -6.19 16.99 -8.69
C VAL A 340 -5.10 16.01 -9.13
N LEU A 341 -4.63 15.14 -8.25
CA LEU A 341 -3.64 14.12 -8.58
C LEU A 341 -4.16 13.13 -9.63
N CYS A 342 -5.43 12.70 -9.55
CA CYS A 342 -6.03 11.84 -10.58
C CYS A 342 -6.06 12.52 -11.95
N PHE A 343 -6.35 13.84 -12.01
CA PHE A 343 -6.23 14.61 -13.25
C PHE A 343 -4.78 14.77 -13.70
N PHE A 344 -3.88 15.03 -12.75
CA PHE A 344 -2.47 15.20 -13.03
C PHE A 344 -1.81 13.92 -13.53
N ALA A 345 -2.26 12.75 -13.04
CA ALA A 345 -1.80 11.44 -13.50
C ALA A 345 -2.02 11.26 -15.02
N LEU A 346 -3.04 11.88 -15.61
CA LEU A 346 -3.27 11.85 -17.05
C LEU A 346 -2.17 12.57 -17.86
N CYS A 347 -1.44 13.50 -17.24
CA CYS A 347 -0.41 14.27 -17.92
C CYS A 347 0.94 13.53 -18.07
N PHE A 348 1.08 12.34 -17.48
CA PHE A 348 2.33 11.58 -17.56
C PHE A 348 2.37 10.71 -18.81
N ALA A 349 3.48 10.80 -19.53
CA ALA A 349 3.72 10.03 -20.73
C ALA A 349 5.22 9.78 -20.92
N PRO A 350 5.63 8.59 -21.40
CA PRO A 350 6.98 8.36 -21.86
C PRO A 350 7.34 9.32 -22.99
N LEU A 351 8.60 9.75 -23.02
CA LEU A 351 9.13 10.50 -24.15
C LEU A 351 9.21 9.59 -25.37
N GLU A 352 9.13 10.19 -26.55
CA GLU A 352 9.37 9.46 -27.81
C GLU A 352 10.79 8.88 -27.82
N LEU A 353 10.94 7.70 -28.41
CA LEU A 353 12.23 7.03 -28.58
C LEU A 353 12.99 7.73 -29.72
N GLU A 354 13.99 8.54 -29.38
CA GLU A 354 14.77 9.30 -30.37
C GLU A 354 16.17 8.71 -30.61
N ARG A 355 16.76 8.10 -29.58
CA ARG A 355 18.11 7.56 -29.61
C ARG A 355 18.09 6.05 -29.48
N HIS A 356 19.11 5.39 -30.03
CA HIS A 356 19.27 3.94 -29.92
C HIS A 356 19.14 3.45 -28.47
N GLU A 357 19.76 4.14 -27.53
CA GLU A 357 19.76 3.82 -26.10
C GLU A 357 18.38 3.94 -25.41
N ASP A 358 17.42 4.59 -26.05
CA ASP A 358 16.08 4.79 -25.51
C ASP A 358 15.16 3.57 -25.74
N TYR A 359 15.57 2.64 -26.64
CA TYR A 359 14.82 1.43 -26.98
C TYR A 359 15.06 0.32 -25.95
N ASP A 360 14.16 -0.65 -25.91
CA ASP A 360 14.18 -1.74 -24.95
C ASP A 360 15.21 -2.82 -25.31
N ILE A 361 15.26 -3.18 -26.59
CA ILE A 361 16.14 -4.25 -27.11
C ILE A 361 17.08 -3.62 -28.12
N LEU A 362 18.36 -3.74 -27.87
CA LEU A 362 19.41 -3.05 -28.60
C LEU A 362 20.30 -4.05 -29.32
N TYR A 363 20.41 -3.88 -30.64
CA TYR A 363 21.32 -4.65 -31.49
C TYR A 363 22.46 -3.75 -31.91
N GLU A 364 23.71 -4.15 -31.59
CA GLU A 364 24.92 -3.43 -31.96
C GLU A 364 25.82 -4.30 -32.84
N TRP A 365 26.30 -3.74 -33.96
CA TRP A 365 27.23 -4.42 -34.84
C TRP A 365 28.64 -4.38 -34.30
N GLU A 366 29.27 -5.55 -34.08
CA GLU A 366 30.66 -5.69 -33.68
C GLU A 366 31.53 -5.92 -34.90
N GLU A 367 32.38 -4.96 -35.27
CA GLU A 367 33.26 -5.06 -36.43
C GLU A 367 34.33 -6.17 -36.30
N GLU A 368 34.78 -6.44 -35.05
CA GLU A 368 35.77 -7.44 -34.78
C GLU A 368 35.26 -8.88 -34.99
N ASP A 369 34.01 -9.11 -34.65
CA ASP A 369 33.38 -10.43 -34.74
C ASP A 369 32.52 -10.61 -36.01
N LEU A 370 32.32 -9.55 -36.77
CA LEU A 370 31.40 -9.50 -37.93
C LEU A 370 30.01 -10.06 -37.60
N ALA A 371 29.50 -9.72 -36.44
CA ALA A 371 28.23 -10.19 -35.89
C ALA A 371 27.53 -9.10 -35.07
N TYR A 372 26.23 -9.27 -34.89
CA TYR A 372 25.50 -8.42 -33.97
C TYR A 372 25.61 -8.94 -32.55
N SER A 373 25.67 -8.04 -31.59
CA SER A 373 25.43 -8.29 -30.17
C SER A 373 24.06 -7.74 -29.79
N VAL A 374 23.35 -8.44 -28.91
CA VAL A 374 22.08 -7.98 -28.36
C VAL A 374 22.22 -7.72 -26.88
N TYR A 375 21.64 -6.64 -26.40
CA TYR A 375 21.43 -6.43 -24.99
C TYR A 375 20.08 -5.74 -24.74
N VAL A 376 19.60 -5.84 -23.51
CA VAL A 376 18.36 -5.17 -23.08
C VAL A 376 18.70 -4.08 -22.08
N SER A 377 18.01 -2.96 -22.17
CA SER A 377 18.26 -1.79 -21.33
C SER A 377 17.77 -1.97 -19.88
N TRP A 378 17.10 -3.08 -19.58
CA TRP A 378 16.52 -3.38 -18.26
C TRP A 378 17.33 -4.41 -17.49
N SER A 379 17.08 -4.47 -16.16
CA SER A 379 17.55 -5.61 -15.37
C SER A 379 16.80 -6.89 -15.76
N ALA A 380 17.42 -8.05 -15.51
CA ALA A 380 16.80 -9.35 -15.77
C ALA A 380 15.42 -9.51 -15.10
N ASN A 381 15.29 -8.97 -13.88
CA ASN A 381 14.03 -9.03 -13.14
C ASN A 381 12.94 -8.13 -13.74
N ASP A 382 13.30 -6.95 -14.24
CA ASP A 382 12.34 -6.04 -14.88
C ASP A 382 11.78 -6.66 -16.16
N LEU A 383 12.60 -7.36 -16.91
CA LEU A 383 12.20 -7.98 -18.16
C LEU A 383 11.38 -9.26 -17.92
N ALA A 384 11.78 -10.11 -16.96
CA ALA A 384 10.98 -11.29 -16.57
C ALA A 384 9.55 -10.89 -16.16
N GLN A 385 9.40 -9.81 -15.38
CA GLN A 385 8.09 -9.29 -15.00
C GLN A 385 7.28 -8.76 -16.20
N LYS A 386 7.94 -8.22 -17.20
CA LYS A 386 7.26 -7.76 -18.43
C LYS A 386 6.80 -8.93 -19.30
N LEU A 387 7.52 -10.05 -19.32
CA LEU A 387 7.12 -11.26 -20.08
C LEU A 387 6.04 -12.10 -19.38
N ASP A 388 5.80 -11.90 -18.09
CA ASP A 388 4.73 -12.57 -17.33
C ASP A 388 3.34 -11.95 -17.55
N TYR A 389 3.23 -10.96 -18.43
CA TYR A 389 1.96 -10.33 -18.75
C TYR A 389 1.13 -11.23 -19.69
N GLU A 390 0.02 -11.75 -19.18
CA GLU A 390 -0.97 -12.44 -19.98
C GLU A 390 -1.87 -11.40 -20.67
N ASP A 391 -1.67 -11.20 -21.97
CA ASP A 391 -2.67 -10.58 -22.82
C ASP A 391 -3.46 -11.71 -23.52
N ASP A 392 -4.78 -11.67 -23.49
CA ASP A 392 -5.64 -12.67 -24.15
C ASP A 392 -5.49 -12.66 -25.68
N GLU A 393 -4.93 -11.59 -26.27
CA GLU A 393 -4.77 -11.43 -27.72
C GLU A 393 -3.38 -11.85 -28.21
N PHE A 394 -2.31 -11.76 -27.38
CA PHE A 394 -0.94 -12.07 -27.78
C PHE A 394 -0.17 -12.79 -26.68
N ASP A 395 0.34 -13.99 -26.99
CA ASP A 395 1.18 -14.78 -26.07
C ASP A 395 2.64 -14.34 -26.15
N GLU A 396 3.04 -13.38 -25.32
CA GLU A 396 4.41 -12.87 -25.25
C GLU A 396 5.43 -13.95 -24.85
N GLN A 397 5.03 -14.95 -24.07
CA GLN A 397 5.92 -16.04 -23.71
C GLN A 397 6.18 -16.96 -24.91
N ALA A 398 5.15 -17.28 -25.68
CA ALA A 398 5.30 -18.02 -26.93
C ALA A 398 6.17 -17.26 -27.94
N TRP A 399 5.94 -15.94 -28.06
CA TRP A 399 6.76 -15.06 -28.90
C TRP A 399 8.21 -15.04 -28.44
N ALA A 400 8.49 -14.83 -27.15
CA ALA A 400 9.84 -14.83 -26.61
C ALA A 400 10.55 -16.19 -26.77
N LYS A 401 9.81 -17.30 -26.67
CA LYS A 401 10.31 -18.65 -26.90
C LYS A 401 10.68 -18.88 -28.38
N GLU A 402 9.84 -18.42 -29.30
CA GLU A 402 10.11 -18.47 -30.76
C GLU A 402 11.40 -17.73 -31.10
N TRP A 403 11.60 -16.56 -30.49
CA TRP A 403 12.75 -15.70 -30.75
C TRP A 403 13.92 -15.87 -29.76
N SER A 404 13.92 -16.96 -28.97
CA SER A 404 14.96 -17.22 -27.95
C SER A 404 16.39 -17.32 -28.49
N TYR A 405 16.57 -17.58 -29.80
CA TYR A 405 17.88 -17.60 -30.45
C TYR A 405 18.42 -16.21 -30.84
N ILE A 406 17.60 -15.17 -30.73
CA ILE A 406 17.93 -13.76 -30.99
C ILE A 406 17.88 -12.95 -29.70
N LEU A 407 17.04 -13.34 -28.75
CA LEU A 407 16.91 -12.71 -27.43
C LEU A 407 17.91 -13.35 -26.45
N PRO A 408 18.40 -12.60 -25.46
CA PRO A 408 19.25 -13.14 -24.40
C PRO A 408 18.46 -13.97 -23.39
N ILE A 409 17.74 -15.01 -23.87
CA ILE A 409 16.83 -15.84 -23.09
C ILE A 409 17.27 -17.31 -23.19
N LYS A 410 17.22 -18.05 -22.07
CA LYS A 410 17.28 -19.51 -22.07
C LYS A 410 15.88 -20.08 -21.85
N VAL A 411 15.46 -20.97 -22.74
CA VAL A 411 14.28 -21.79 -22.53
C VAL A 411 14.68 -22.95 -21.62
N ASN A 412 13.99 -23.11 -20.49
CA ASN A 412 14.22 -24.24 -19.61
C ASN A 412 13.66 -25.52 -20.28
N GLU A 413 14.54 -26.49 -20.61
CA GLU A 413 14.16 -27.71 -21.32
C GLU A 413 13.28 -28.64 -20.47
N ASP A 414 13.39 -28.57 -19.13
CA ASP A 414 12.65 -29.41 -18.19
C ASP A 414 11.26 -28.86 -17.86
N ASP A 415 11.02 -27.57 -18.06
CA ASP A 415 9.73 -26.93 -17.81
C ASP A 415 9.41 -25.96 -18.94
N SER A 416 8.53 -26.39 -19.86
CA SER A 416 8.29 -25.72 -21.13
C SER A 416 7.71 -24.31 -21.03
N ASN A 417 7.43 -23.83 -19.82
CA ASN A 417 6.75 -22.56 -19.54
C ASN A 417 7.57 -21.55 -18.75
N ILE A 418 8.83 -21.86 -18.38
CA ILE A 418 9.67 -20.93 -17.64
C ILE A 418 10.82 -20.47 -18.53
N LEU A 419 10.84 -19.20 -18.87
CA LEU A 419 11.94 -18.53 -19.55
C LEU A 419 12.95 -18.04 -18.51
N GLU A 420 14.18 -18.58 -18.54
CA GLU A 420 15.30 -18.05 -17.76
C GLU A 420 16.15 -17.13 -18.63
N TRP A 421 16.49 -15.96 -18.13
CA TRP A 421 17.42 -15.06 -18.80
C TRP A 421 18.83 -15.61 -18.79
N SER A 422 19.41 -15.70 -19.97
CA SER A 422 20.83 -16.03 -20.13
C SER A 422 21.60 -14.74 -20.33
N TRP A 423 22.14 -14.21 -19.28
CA TRP A 423 23.12 -13.13 -19.40
C TRP A 423 24.43 -13.68 -19.93
N GLY A 424 25.14 -12.86 -20.73
CA GLY A 424 26.35 -13.25 -21.39
C GLY A 424 27.41 -13.87 -20.44
N ASP A 425 28.21 -14.74 -20.97
CA ASP A 425 29.30 -15.44 -20.25
C ASP A 425 30.47 -14.51 -19.83
N SER A 426 30.35 -13.19 -20.05
CA SER A 426 31.36 -12.18 -19.76
C SER A 426 31.06 -11.48 -18.43
N GLU A 427 32.00 -11.58 -17.47
CA GLU A 427 31.95 -10.83 -16.21
C GLU A 427 31.98 -9.29 -16.43
N ASP A 428 32.55 -8.84 -17.57
CA ASP A 428 32.72 -7.42 -17.89
C ASP A 428 31.46 -6.79 -18.55
N GLU A 429 30.62 -7.57 -19.25
CA GLU A 429 29.40 -7.13 -19.91
C GLU A 429 28.24 -8.12 -19.66
N PRO A 430 27.66 -8.15 -18.47
CA PRO A 430 26.70 -9.18 -18.07
C PRO A 430 25.36 -9.13 -18.83
N ASN A 431 25.07 -8.02 -19.53
CA ASN A 431 23.79 -7.79 -20.21
C ASN A 431 23.92 -7.88 -21.73
N LYS A 432 25.05 -8.31 -22.27
CA LYS A 432 25.34 -8.33 -23.71
C LYS A 432 25.61 -9.76 -24.17
N VAL A 433 24.88 -10.22 -25.18
CA VAL A 433 25.04 -11.54 -25.78
C VAL A 433 25.43 -11.41 -27.24
N LYS A 434 26.49 -12.06 -27.67
CA LYS A 434 26.91 -12.10 -29.08
C LYS A 434 26.06 -13.10 -29.86
N LEU A 435 25.51 -12.65 -30.98
CA LEU A 435 24.68 -13.46 -31.86
C LEU A 435 25.51 -14.09 -32.98
N ALA A 436 26.20 -15.19 -32.68
CA ALA A 436 26.99 -15.90 -33.68
C ALA A 436 26.09 -16.62 -34.71
N GLY A 437 26.20 -16.26 -36.00
CA GLY A 437 25.52 -16.94 -37.09
C GLY A 437 24.05 -16.51 -37.32
N VAL A 438 23.61 -15.47 -36.68
CA VAL A 438 22.29 -14.87 -36.97
C VAL A 438 22.41 -13.97 -38.21
N SER A 439 21.50 -14.18 -39.17
CA SER A 439 21.49 -13.40 -40.42
C SER A 439 20.74 -12.08 -40.25
N ASP A 440 21.06 -11.12 -41.14
CA ASP A 440 20.33 -9.84 -41.25
C ASP A 440 18.82 -10.05 -41.46
N ASP A 441 18.44 -11.10 -42.22
CA ASP A 441 17.02 -11.45 -42.45
C ASP A 441 16.32 -11.87 -41.15
N ASN A 442 17.01 -12.60 -40.26
CA ASN A 442 16.44 -13.01 -39.00
C ASN A 442 16.18 -11.82 -38.07
N ILE A 443 17.14 -10.89 -37.97
CA ILE A 443 16.97 -9.67 -37.19
C ILE A 443 15.85 -8.80 -37.76
N THR A 444 15.76 -8.70 -39.10
CA THR A 444 14.68 -7.97 -39.76
C THR A 444 13.32 -8.61 -39.44
N SER A 445 13.22 -9.94 -39.49
CA SER A 445 11.98 -10.66 -39.16
C SER A 445 11.60 -10.48 -37.72
N PHE A 446 12.58 -10.51 -36.81
CA PHE A 446 12.37 -10.23 -35.38
C PHE A 446 11.86 -8.80 -35.17
N LEU A 447 12.50 -7.79 -35.79
CA LEU A 447 12.03 -6.41 -35.68
C LEU A 447 10.58 -6.26 -36.14
N LEU A 448 10.16 -6.98 -37.19
CA LEU A 448 8.77 -6.96 -37.63
C LEU A 448 7.81 -7.60 -36.63
N SER A 449 8.24 -8.65 -35.95
CA SER A 449 7.41 -9.34 -34.93
C SER A 449 7.18 -8.50 -33.66
N ILE A 450 7.99 -7.46 -33.44
CA ILE A 450 7.82 -6.53 -32.31
C ILE A 450 6.51 -5.73 -32.43
N SER A 451 5.97 -5.55 -33.64
CA SER A 451 4.73 -4.78 -33.84
C SER A 451 3.58 -5.25 -32.95
N ASP A 452 3.46 -6.55 -32.71
CA ASP A 452 2.37 -7.15 -31.93
C ASP A 452 2.68 -7.20 -30.41
N THR A 453 3.77 -6.56 -29.98
CA THR A 453 4.24 -6.60 -28.59
C THR A 453 4.19 -5.21 -27.94
N ARG A 454 4.48 -5.18 -26.65
CA ARG A 454 4.72 -3.93 -25.90
C ARG A 454 6.20 -3.54 -25.81
N PHE A 455 7.05 -4.16 -26.63
CA PHE A 455 8.49 -3.89 -26.66
C PHE A 455 8.88 -2.96 -27.80
N SER A 456 10.11 -2.48 -27.75
CA SER A 456 10.75 -1.71 -28.80
C SER A 456 12.16 -2.23 -29.06
N ALA A 457 12.61 -2.19 -30.29
CA ALA A 457 13.98 -2.58 -30.62
C ALA A 457 14.60 -1.65 -31.66
N SER A 458 15.90 -1.50 -31.60
CA SER A 458 16.66 -0.75 -32.59
C SER A 458 18.02 -1.38 -32.89
N VAL A 459 18.58 -1.04 -34.07
CA VAL A 459 19.85 -1.56 -34.56
C VAL A 459 20.83 -0.43 -34.79
N LEU A 460 22.02 -0.56 -34.20
CA LEU A 460 23.15 0.35 -34.39
C LEU A 460 24.29 -0.35 -35.13
N GLY A 461 24.75 0.21 -36.21
CA GLY A 461 25.87 -0.33 -37.03
C GLY A 461 25.46 -1.47 -37.97
N GLY A 462 26.42 -1.95 -38.76
CA GLY A 462 26.18 -2.97 -39.78
C GLY A 462 25.23 -2.58 -40.91
N ASN A 463 24.73 -3.57 -41.63
CA ASN A 463 23.83 -3.36 -42.77
C ASN A 463 22.42 -2.90 -42.38
N LEU A 464 22.01 -3.19 -41.15
CA LEU A 464 20.68 -2.87 -40.60
C LEU A 464 20.66 -1.58 -39.76
N SER A 465 21.76 -0.83 -39.78
CA SER A 465 21.88 0.41 -38.97
C SER A 465 20.73 1.37 -39.21
N GLY A 466 20.11 1.82 -38.12
CA GLY A 466 18.98 2.76 -38.16
C GLY A 466 17.61 2.08 -38.30
N ASN A 467 17.54 0.75 -38.47
CA ASN A 467 16.27 0.06 -38.41
C ASN A 467 15.82 0.00 -36.93
N ALA A 468 14.56 0.33 -36.71
CA ALA A 468 13.92 0.28 -35.41
C ALA A 468 12.44 -0.05 -35.57
N ASN A 469 11.86 -0.66 -34.57
CA ASN A 469 10.42 -0.89 -34.48
C ASN A 469 9.93 -0.73 -33.03
N VAL A 470 8.68 -0.32 -32.89
CA VAL A 470 8.01 -0.10 -31.62
C VAL A 470 6.68 -0.84 -31.68
N GLY A 471 6.40 -1.67 -30.69
CA GLY A 471 5.17 -2.43 -30.60
C GLY A 471 3.94 -1.55 -30.42
N GLU A 472 2.77 -2.02 -30.86
CA GLU A 472 1.51 -1.28 -30.76
C GLU A 472 1.16 -0.99 -29.29
N ASP A 473 1.42 -1.95 -28.39
CA ASP A 473 1.16 -1.80 -26.95
C ASP A 473 2.33 -1.16 -26.16
N HIS A 474 3.34 -0.66 -26.85
CA HIS A 474 4.46 0.00 -26.17
C HIS A 474 4.00 1.30 -25.49
N PRO A 475 4.46 1.59 -24.24
CA PRO A 475 4.03 2.76 -23.45
C PRO A 475 4.22 4.13 -24.14
N THR A 476 5.12 4.23 -25.13
CA THR A 476 5.32 5.47 -25.92
C THR A 476 4.29 5.66 -27.03
N ASN A 477 3.61 4.58 -27.46
CA ASN A 477 2.52 4.64 -28.41
C ASN A 477 1.28 5.23 -27.75
N LEU A 478 0.91 6.42 -28.16
CA LEU A 478 -0.24 7.16 -27.66
C LEU A 478 -1.04 7.67 -28.87
N GLY A 479 -2.36 7.60 -28.78
CA GLY A 479 -3.24 8.15 -29.81
C GLY A 479 -4.57 7.41 -29.97
N ASP A 480 -4.64 6.18 -29.51
CA ASP A 480 -5.84 5.34 -29.62
C ASP A 480 -6.77 5.44 -28.40
N GLY A 481 -6.24 5.85 -27.24
CA GLY A 481 -7.00 6.07 -26.03
C GLY A 481 -7.84 7.34 -26.04
N VAL A 482 -9.04 7.29 -25.44
CA VAL A 482 -9.98 8.41 -25.37
C VAL A 482 -9.39 9.66 -24.71
N LEU A 483 -8.45 9.49 -23.79
CA LEU A 483 -7.81 10.57 -23.03
C LEU A 483 -6.40 10.91 -23.52
N ASP A 484 -5.87 10.25 -24.54
CA ASP A 484 -4.47 10.34 -24.97
C ASP A 484 -4.06 11.73 -25.50
N SER A 485 -5.01 12.55 -25.89
CA SER A 485 -4.72 13.95 -26.23
C SER A 485 -4.09 14.74 -25.06
N ILE A 486 -4.35 14.34 -23.81
CA ILE A 486 -3.81 15.00 -22.61
C ILE A 486 -2.33 14.64 -22.38
N PRO A 487 -1.94 13.35 -22.30
CA PRO A 487 -0.53 12.97 -22.16
C PRO A 487 0.33 13.38 -23.36
N ILE A 488 -0.19 13.32 -24.59
CA ILE A 488 0.51 13.81 -25.78
C ILE A 488 0.81 15.31 -25.64
N TRP A 489 -0.19 16.11 -25.30
CA TRP A 489 0.02 17.54 -25.08
C TRP A 489 1.04 17.81 -23.96
N ALA A 490 0.95 17.08 -22.84
CA ALA A 490 1.87 17.24 -21.72
C ALA A 490 3.29 16.79 -22.07
N ARG A 491 3.45 15.69 -22.82
CA ARG A 491 4.73 15.21 -23.34
C ARG A 491 5.42 16.30 -24.15
N ASP A 492 4.72 16.88 -25.13
CA ASP A 492 5.30 17.83 -26.06
C ASP A 492 5.57 19.21 -25.45
N ASN A 493 4.72 19.67 -24.52
CA ASN A 493 4.79 21.04 -23.97
C ASN A 493 5.43 21.12 -22.58
N ILE A 494 5.50 20.02 -21.82
CA ILE A 494 6.03 20.01 -20.45
C ILE A 494 7.27 19.11 -20.37
N TRP A 495 7.10 17.81 -20.65
CA TRP A 495 8.12 16.83 -20.32
C TRP A 495 9.32 16.86 -21.28
N LYS A 496 9.07 16.93 -22.57
CA LYS A 496 10.12 17.02 -23.60
C LYS A 496 10.95 18.30 -23.47
N PRO A 497 10.37 19.52 -23.32
CA PRO A 497 11.14 20.73 -23.07
C PRO A 497 11.95 20.74 -21.77
N LEU A 498 11.49 20.01 -20.74
CA LEU A 498 12.21 19.87 -19.48
C LEU A 498 13.25 18.74 -19.49
N GLY A 499 13.30 17.92 -20.54
CA GLY A 499 14.15 16.74 -20.60
C GLY A 499 13.85 15.70 -19.52
N MET A 500 12.59 15.65 -19.04
CA MET A 500 12.19 14.77 -17.95
C MET A 500 11.67 13.43 -18.48
N GLY A 501 12.53 12.41 -18.43
CA GLY A 501 12.14 11.03 -18.71
C GLY A 501 11.12 10.49 -17.69
N VAL A 502 10.51 9.37 -18.01
CA VAL A 502 9.39 8.76 -17.28
C VAL A 502 9.70 8.50 -15.79
N PHE A 503 10.92 8.09 -15.48
CA PHE A 503 11.33 7.88 -14.10
C PHE A 503 11.20 9.16 -13.24
N PHE A 504 11.69 10.29 -13.74
CA PHE A 504 11.58 11.56 -13.03
C PHE A 504 10.14 12.05 -12.95
N GLN A 505 9.34 11.84 -14.00
CA GLN A 505 7.91 12.12 -13.96
C GLN A 505 7.23 11.33 -12.85
N PHE A 506 7.54 10.03 -12.72
CA PHE A 506 6.99 9.16 -11.70
C PHE A 506 7.43 9.56 -10.28
N ILE A 507 8.67 10.04 -10.11
CA ILE A 507 9.13 10.62 -8.85
C ILE A 507 8.33 11.88 -8.47
N VAL A 508 8.01 12.74 -9.44
CA VAL A 508 7.15 13.93 -9.20
C VAL A 508 5.75 13.50 -8.75
N LEU A 509 5.17 12.49 -9.40
CA LEU A 509 3.90 11.89 -8.99
C LEU A 509 3.98 11.34 -7.57
N GLY A 510 5.05 10.60 -7.26
CA GLY A 510 5.33 10.06 -5.92
C GLY A 510 5.46 11.14 -4.84
N CYS A 511 6.14 12.24 -5.14
CA CYS A 511 6.22 13.40 -4.23
C CYS A 511 4.84 14.00 -3.96
N PHE A 512 4.00 14.13 -5.00
CA PHE A 512 2.65 14.64 -4.83
C PHE A 512 1.80 13.67 -4.00
N MET A 513 1.84 12.37 -4.31
CA MET A 513 1.17 11.33 -3.52
C MET A 513 1.63 11.34 -2.06
N GLY A 514 2.94 11.36 -1.80
CA GLY A 514 3.50 11.42 -0.44
C GLY A 514 3.01 12.64 0.34
N THR A 515 2.96 13.80 -0.31
CA THR A 515 2.43 15.03 0.31
C THR A 515 0.97 14.83 0.75
N LEU A 516 0.14 14.26 -0.09
CA LEU A 516 -1.28 14.07 0.20
C LEU A 516 -1.53 12.94 1.21
N LEU A 517 -0.75 11.85 1.15
CA LEU A 517 -0.82 10.75 2.13
C LEU A 517 -0.53 11.26 3.55
N GLY A 518 0.53 12.07 3.72
CA GLY A 518 0.86 12.66 5.00
C GLY A 518 -0.28 13.50 5.59
N GLY A 519 -1.07 14.17 4.73
CA GLY A 519 -2.21 14.98 5.17
C GLY A 519 -3.50 14.21 5.39
N SER A 520 -3.81 13.21 4.55
CA SER A 520 -5.13 12.59 4.53
C SER A 520 -5.36 11.59 5.66
N GLN A 521 -4.44 10.64 5.85
CA GLN A 521 -4.66 9.51 6.78
C GLN A 521 -4.67 9.96 8.23
N GLY A 522 -3.72 10.82 8.62
CA GLY A 522 -3.60 11.32 9.98
C GLY A 522 -4.79 12.20 10.38
N LEU A 523 -5.18 13.13 9.50
CA LEU A 523 -6.34 14.00 9.75
C LEU A 523 -7.67 13.25 9.72
N ALA A 524 -7.82 12.25 8.84
CA ALA A 524 -9.04 11.44 8.83
C ALA A 524 -9.20 10.65 10.13
N ARG A 525 -8.12 10.04 10.64
CA ARG A 525 -8.13 9.35 11.93
C ARG A 525 -8.41 10.29 13.10
N SER A 526 -7.80 11.47 13.09
CA SER A 526 -8.00 12.49 14.11
C SER A 526 -9.42 13.03 14.12
N LEU A 527 -9.95 13.43 12.96
CA LEU A 527 -11.30 13.96 12.83
C LEU A 527 -12.36 12.97 13.34
N PHE A 528 -12.18 11.68 13.02
CA PHE A 528 -13.03 10.64 13.58
C PHE A 528 -12.92 10.58 15.11
N GLY A 529 -11.69 10.62 15.65
CA GLY A 529 -11.45 10.63 17.08
C GLY A 529 -12.07 11.81 17.83
N GLN A 530 -12.24 12.96 17.15
CA GLN A 530 -12.87 14.16 17.73
C GLN A 530 -14.39 14.01 17.93
N ILE A 531 -15.06 13.24 17.07
CA ILE A 531 -16.52 13.07 17.04
C ILE A 531 -17.00 11.73 17.61
N VAL A 532 -16.07 10.89 18.06
CA VAL A 532 -16.37 9.58 18.67
C VAL A 532 -16.44 9.71 20.19
N PRO A 533 -17.47 9.15 20.87
CA PRO A 533 -17.48 9.05 22.34
C PRO A 533 -16.29 8.23 22.86
N GLU A 534 -15.56 8.75 23.86
CA GLU A 534 -14.43 8.03 24.49
C GLU A 534 -14.84 6.67 25.05
N THR A 535 -16.03 6.61 25.64
CA THR A 535 -16.59 5.40 26.29
C THR A 535 -16.93 4.28 25.30
N ARG A 536 -17.06 4.60 23.98
CA ARG A 536 -17.39 3.66 22.89
C ARG A 536 -16.34 3.68 21.77
N SER A 537 -15.14 4.13 22.06
CA SER A 537 -14.10 4.38 21.03
C SER A 537 -13.75 3.14 20.23
N THR A 538 -13.50 1.99 20.87
CA THR A 538 -13.11 0.75 20.17
C THR A 538 -14.26 0.21 19.32
N GLU A 539 -15.48 0.34 19.78
CA GLU A 539 -16.68 -0.03 19.03
C GLU A 539 -16.75 0.75 17.71
N PHE A 540 -16.71 2.07 17.77
CA PHE A 540 -16.81 2.91 16.57
C PHE A 540 -15.59 2.82 15.64
N TYR A 541 -14.37 2.71 16.19
CA TYR A 541 -13.19 2.43 15.36
C TYR A 541 -13.23 1.04 14.72
N SER A 542 -13.89 0.07 15.33
CA SER A 542 -14.15 -1.24 14.72
C SER A 542 -15.11 -1.13 13.53
N PHE A 543 -16.14 -0.29 13.64
CA PHE A 543 -17.04 0.02 12.53
C PHE A 543 -16.32 0.77 11.40
N LEU A 544 -15.51 1.78 11.74
CA LEU A 544 -14.71 2.50 10.75
C LEU A 544 -13.79 1.52 10.00
N GLY A 545 -13.14 0.61 10.73
CA GLY A 545 -12.33 -0.45 10.15
C GLY A 545 -13.13 -1.39 9.24
N PHE A 546 -14.33 -1.77 9.64
CA PHE A 546 -15.26 -2.55 8.80
C PHE A 546 -15.59 -1.80 7.51
N PHE A 547 -16.02 -0.54 7.59
CA PHE A 547 -16.33 0.28 6.41
C PHE A 547 -15.12 0.46 5.49
N ASN A 548 -13.92 0.68 6.04
CA ASN A 548 -12.70 0.77 5.26
C ASN A 548 -12.41 -0.53 4.45
N LYS A 549 -12.72 -1.69 5.03
CA LYS A 549 -12.50 -2.97 4.35
C LYS A 549 -13.57 -3.30 3.31
N VAL A 550 -14.82 -2.91 3.56
CA VAL A 550 -15.89 -3.04 2.56
C VAL A 550 -15.67 -2.05 1.41
N ALA A 551 -15.18 -0.87 1.72
CA ALA A 551 -14.83 0.15 0.74
C ALA A 551 -13.77 -0.32 -0.26
N ALA A 552 -12.75 -1.02 0.18
CA ALA A 552 -11.62 -1.47 -0.64
C ALA A 552 -12.01 -2.29 -1.90
N PHE A 553 -13.29 -2.46 -2.16
CA PHE A 553 -13.82 -3.11 -3.36
C PHE A 553 -14.31 -2.12 -4.42
N LEU A 554 -14.86 -0.95 -4.04
CA LEU A 554 -15.53 -0.05 -5.00
C LEU A 554 -14.53 0.62 -5.96
N GLY A 555 -13.43 1.13 -5.42
CA GLY A 555 -12.41 1.81 -6.22
C GLY A 555 -11.75 0.88 -7.25
N PRO A 556 -11.20 -0.29 -6.84
CA PRO A 556 -10.67 -1.26 -7.79
C PRO A 556 -11.70 -1.75 -8.81
N ALA A 557 -12.97 -1.96 -8.41
CA ALA A 557 -14.02 -2.34 -9.34
C ALA A 557 -14.30 -1.24 -10.37
N LEU A 558 -14.37 0.02 -9.94
CA LEU A 558 -14.57 1.16 -10.83
C LEU A 558 -13.38 1.32 -11.80
N TYR A 559 -12.15 1.20 -11.28
CA TYR A 559 -10.94 1.20 -12.10
C TYR A 559 -11.00 0.11 -13.17
N PHE A 560 -11.28 -1.14 -12.74
CA PHE A 560 -11.36 -2.29 -13.64
C PHE A 560 -12.36 -2.07 -14.78
N PHE A 561 -13.60 -1.68 -14.45
CA PHE A 561 -14.61 -1.43 -15.48
C PHE A 561 -14.18 -0.34 -16.47
N MET A 562 -13.59 0.73 -15.98
CA MET A 562 -13.16 1.83 -16.85
C MET A 562 -11.90 1.48 -17.63
N ALA A 563 -10.97 0.72 -17.05
CA ALA A 563 -9.78 0.25 -17.74
C ALA A 563 -10.12 -0.74 -18.88
N VAL A 564 -11.07 -1.67 -18.63
CA VAL A 564 -11.53 -2.63 -19.68
C VAL A 564 -12.37 -1.96 -20.76
N MET A 565 -13.18 -0.95 -20.41
CA MET A 565 -14.03 -0.25 -21.41
C MET A 565 -13.27 0.77 -22.24
N TYR A 566 -12.17 1.30 -21.74
CA TYR A 566 -11.40 2.38 -22.37
C TYR A 566 -9.90 2.09 -22.26
N ASP A 567 -9.26 2.48 -21.14
CA ASP A 567 -7.85 2.27 -20.86
C ASP A 567 -7.53 2.48 -19.36
N SER A 568 -6.30 2.18 -18.95
CA SER A 568 -5.83 2.36 -17.58
C SER A 568 -5.82 3.83 -17.12
N ARG A 569 -5.69 4.80 -18.03
CA ARG A 569 -5.79 6.23 -17.74
C ARG A 569 -7.20 6.63 -17.36
N ALA A 570 -8.20 6.15 -18.13
CA ALA A 570 -9.61 6.31 -17.79
C ALA A 570 -9.94 5.63 -16.44
N GLY A 571 -9.32 4.48 -16.17
CA GLY A 571 -9.40 3.78 -14.88
C GLY A 571 -9.00 4.67 -13.71
N ILE A 572 -7.78 5.20 -13.71
CA ILE A 572 -7.27 6.11 -12.64
C ILE A 572 -8.12 7.37 -12.53
N PHE A 573 -8.49 7.96 -13.67
CA PHE A 573 -9.33 9.16 -13.70
C PHE A 573 -10.69 8.94 -13.04
N SER A 574 -11.30 7.77 -13.24
CA SER A 574 -12.61 7.45 -12.68
C SER A 574 -12.66 7.49 -11.15
N ILE A 575 -11.52 7.23 -10.49
CA ILE A 575 -11.42 7.26 -9.02
C ILE A 575 -11.65 8.68 -8.47
N ALA A 576 -11.36 9.72 -9.27
CA ALA A 576 -11.68 11.10 -8.89
C ALA A 576 -13.16 11.28 -8.53
N PHE A 577 -14.07 10.49 -9.12
CA PHE A 577 -15.50 10.54 -8.81
C PHE A 577 -15.80 10.09 -7.38
N LEU A 578 -15.17 9.01 -6.89
CA LEU A 578 -15.31 8.55 -5.50
C LEU A 578 -14.77 9.59 -4.52
N LEU A 579 -13.61 10.16 -4.83
CA LEU A 579 -12.99 11.21 -4.02
C LEU A 579 -13.88 12.45 -3.94
N LEU A 580 -14.46 12.88 -5.06
CA LEU A 580 -15.38 14.02 -5.12
C LEU A 580 -16.67 13.77 -4.32
N LEU A 581 -17.27 12.59 -4.44
CA LEU A 581 -18.43 12.22 -3.63
C LEU A 581 -18.09 12.21 -2.14
N GLY A 582 -16.96 11.63 -1.76
CA GLY A 582 -16.46 11.65 -0.39
C GLY A 582 -16.25 13.08 0.13
N ALA A 583 -15.65 13.96 -0.68
CA ALA A 583 -15.47 15.37 -0.35
C ALA A 583 -16.82 16.11 -0.16
N ILE A 584 -17.79 15.90 -1.04
CA ILE A 584 -19.13 16.50 -0.95
C ILE A 584 -19.84 16.07 0.34
N LEU A 585 -19.75 14.80 0.72
CA LEU A 585 -20.34 14.32 1.97
C LEU A 585 -19.59 14.89 3.18
N LEU A 586 -18.25 14.90 3.17
CA LEU A 586 -17.44 15.47 4.22
C LEU A 586 -17.74 16.98 4.42
N TYR A 587 -17.98 17.71 3.34
CA TYR A 587 -18.38 19.12 3.43
C TYR A 587 -19.67 19.31 4.23
N ARG A 588 -20.61 18.35 4.19
CA ARG A 588 -21.89 18.39 4.91
C ARG A 588 -21.80 17.98 6.38
N VAL A 589 -20.70 17.36 6.81
CA VAL A 589 -20.51 16.95 8.21
C VAL A 589 -20.35 18.20 9.07
N ASP A 590 -21.13 18.31 10.14
CA ASP A 590 -20.99 19.33 11.18
C ASP A 590 -20.16 18.74 12.34
N ILE A 591 -18.91 19.21 12.45
CA ILE A 591 -17.97 18.67 13.44
C ILE A 591 -18.33 19.11 14.85
N ASP A 592 -18.79 20.35 15.02
CA ASP A 592 -19.14 20.88 16.34
C ASP A 592 -20.35 20.12 16.90
N ALA A 593 -21.37 19.89 16.09
CA ALA A 593 -22.50 19.03 16.45
C ALA A 593 -22.07 17.59 16.78
N GLY A 594 -21.14 17.01 16.00
CA GLY A 594 -20.60 15.68 16.27
C GLY A 594 -19.84 15.59 17.60
N ILE A 595 -19.08 16.62 17.96
CA ILE A 595 -18.38 16.71 19.25
C ILE A 595 -19.39 16.85 20.41
N GLU A 596 -20.46 17.61 20.21
CA GLU A 596 -21.54 17.74 21.21
C GLU A 596 -22.27 16.41 21.44
N ASP A 597 -22.61 15.68 20.37
CA ASP A 597 -23.24 14.35 20.44
C ASP A 597 -22.36 13.36 21.21
N ALA A 598 -21.05 13.34 20.92
CA ALA A 598 -20.08 12.47 21.59
C ALA A 598 -19.97 12.79 23.10
N LYS A 599 -19.87 14.07 23.47
CA LYS A 599 -19.83 14.51 24.88
C LYS A 599 -21.11 14.18 25.63
N ALA A 600 -22.26 14.39 24.99
CA ALA A 600 -23.55 14.08 25.59
C ALA A 600 -23.69 12.59 25.92
N GLU A 601 -23.20 11.71 25.04
CA GLU A 601 -23.20 10.26 25.30
C GLU A 601 -22.26 9.88 26.45
N ASP A 602 -21.05 10.41 26.46
CA ASP A 602 -20.11 10.16 27.55
C ASP A 602 -20.67 10.63 28.90
N GLU A 603 -21.28 11.81 28.96
CA GLU A 603 -21.97 12.29 30.15
C GLU A 603 -23.17 11.42 30.55
N ARG A 604 -23.95 10.94 29.55
CA ARG A 604 -25.09 10.05 29.78
C ARG A 604 -24.64 8.75 30.46
N ILE A 605 -23.57 8.14 29.94
CA ILE A 605 -22.98 6.92 30.48
C ILE A 605 -22.47 7.17 31.91
N ARG A 606 -21.73 8.27 32.13
CA ARG A 606 -21.20 8.64 33.47
C ARG A 606 -22.32 8.87 34.50
N LYS A 607 -23.40 9.53 34.11
CA LYS A 607 -24.59 9.72 34.98
C LYS A 607 -25.29 8.41 35.33
N LEU A 608 -25.45 7.51 34.36
CA LEU A 608 -26.03 6.18 34.59
C LEU A 608 -25.20 5.37 35.58
N LEU A 609 -23.88 5.42 35.48
CA LEU A 609 -22.96 4.74 36.37
C LEU A 609 -22.99 5.32 37.80
N ALA A 610 -23.06 6.63 37.95
CA ALA A 610 -23.19 7.30 39.22
C ALA A 610 -24.47 6.86 39.95
N VAL A 611 -25.62 6.84 39.25
CA VAL A 611 -26.89 6.38 39.80
C VAL A 611 -26.87 4.88 40.18
N ALA A 612 -26.18 4.04 39.39
CA ALA A 612 -26.03 2.62 39.70
C ALA A 612 -25.19 2.40 40.96
N SER A 613 -24.09 3.13 41.14
CA SER A 613 -23.22 3.07 42.29
C SER A 613 -23.91 3.56 43.58
N GLU A 614 -24.76 4.58 43.50
CA GLU A 614 -25.57 5.04 44.64
C GLU A 614 -26.58 3.97 45.09
N LYS A 615 -27.27 3.33 44.12
CA LYS A 615 -28.24 2.25 44.44
C LYS A 615 -27.56 1.01 45.06
N ASP A 616 -26.39 0.63 44.59
CA ASP A 616 -25.61 -0.47 45.17
C ASP A 616 -25.14 -0.10 46.59
N TYR A 617 -24.70 1.13 46.83
CA TYR A 617 -24.32 1.62 48.15
C TYR A 617 -25.51 1.57 49.13
N ASP A 618 -26.68 2.06 48.71
CA ASP A 618 -27.90 2.02 49.53
C ASP A 618 -28.40 0.59 49.79
N SER A 619 -28.22 -0.34 48.82
CA SER A 619 -28.59 -1.75 48.99
C SER A 619 -27.67 -2.53 49.92
N MET A 620 -26.41 -2.09 50.09
CA MET A 620 -25.44 -2.71 51.04
C MET A 620 -25.56 -2.14 52.45
N HIS A 621 -26.23 -1.02 52.65
CA HIS A 621 -26.37 -0.34 53.93
C HIS A 621 -27.80 -0.37 54.51
N ASN A 622 -28.77 -0.94 53.80
CA ASN A 622 -30.11 -1.31 54.26
C ASN A 622 -30.25 -2.82 54.38
#